data_01c156ba54002df2d089727d076c7c5c
#
_entry.id   01c156ba54002df2d089727d076c7c5c
#
_cell.length_a   1.000
_cell.length_b   1.000
_cell.length_c   1.000
_cell.angle_alpha   90.00
_cell.angle_beta   90.00
_cell.angle_gamma   90.00
#
_symmetry.space_group_name_H-M   'P 1'
#
loop_
_entity.id
_entity.type
_entity.pdbx_description
1 polymer ?
#
loop_
_entity_poly.entity_id
_entity_poly.type
_entity_poly.pdbx_seq_one_letter_code
_entity_poly.pdbx_strand_id
1 'polypeptide(L)'
;MLRGDLDVSRLIDYIKRLKIAVPDLKTGCVDAYYKFYEYPELVKVCDIILANFYPFWEGAHVEKASNYLQKMFEITKEAAKGRQVIIAETGWPSRGDNMDAAEPSKINAMKYFINTNIWSWQQGVDLFYFSSFDESWKIRQEGDVGQSWGIWDKNEKLKLLG
;
A
#
# COMPACT_ATOMS: atom_id res chain seq x y z
N MET A 1 7.68 10.35 -4.67
CA MET A 1 8.06 11.33 -3.61
C MET A 1 8.70 10.67 -2.40
N LEU A 2 8.20 9.55 -1.91
CA LEU A 2 8.78 8.87 -0.74
C LEU A 2 10.28 8.58 -0.90
N ARG A 3 10.71 8.10 -2.07
CA ARG A 3 12.11 7.77 -2.36
C ARG A 3 13.00 8.98 -2.68
N GLY A 4 12.45 10.20 -2.74
CA GLY A 4 13.20 11.40 -3.09
C GLY A 4 13.50 11.60 -4.59
N ASP A 5 13.08 10.67 -5.45
CA ASP A 5 13.38 10.73 -6.89
C ASP A 5 12.66 11.86 -7.62
N LEU A 6 11.53 12.32 -7.08
CA LEU A 6 10.68 13.31 -7.72
C LEU A 6 10.08 14.24 -6.67
N ASP A 7 10.21 15.55 -6.89
CA ASP A 7 9.49 16.54 -6.09
C ASP A 7 8.01 16.65 -6.48
N VAL A 8 7.21 17.23 -5.58
CA VAL A 8 5.76 17.30 -5.76
C VAL A 8 5.37 18.18 -6.95
N SER A 9 6.10 19.25 -7.22
CA SER A 9 5.79 20.19 -8.31
C SER A 9 5.93 19.53 -9.68
N ARG A 10 6.99 18.75 -9.88
CA ARG A 10 7.20 17.97 -11.10
C ARG A 10 6.16 16.86 -11.27
N LEU A 11 5.78 16.19 -10.17
CA LEU A 11 4.74 15.19 -10.22
C LEU A 11 3.39 15.80 -10.63
N ILE A 12 3.03 16.93 -10.07
CA ILE A 12 1.83 17.69 -10.45
C ILE A 12 1.86 18.05 -11.94
N ASP A 13 2.99 18.52 -12.47
CA ASP A 13 3.12 18.82 -13.90
C ASP A 13 2.90 17.58 -14.77
N TYR A 14 3.50 16.44 -14.39
CA TYR A 14 3.30 15.18 -15.11
C TYR A 14 1.83 14.72 -15.10
N ILE A 15 1.13 14.82 -13.97
CA ILE A 15 -0.29 14.47 -13.89
C ILE A 15 -1.12 15.39 -14.79
N LYS A 16 -0.86 16.70 -14.78
CA LYS A 16 -1.57 17.67 -15.66
C LYS A 16 -1.36 17.35 -17.14
N ARG A 17 -0.12 17.04 -17.52
CA ARG A 17 0.20 16.66 -18.91
C ARG A 17 -0.47 15.35 -19.30
N LEU A 18 -0.50 14.35 -18.38
CA LEU A 18 -1.20 13.10 -18.61
C LEU A 18 -2.70 13.31 -18.84
N LYS A 19 -3.34 14.15 -18.03
CA LYS A 19 -4.77 14.51 -18.21
C LYS A 19 -5.09 15.13 -19.58
N ILE A 20 -4.17 15.94 -20.10
CA ILE A 20 -4.33 16.50 -21.45
C ILE A 20 -4.21 15.42 -22.52
N ALA A 21 -3.30 14.45 -22.31
CA ALA A 21 -3.05 13.39 -23.29
C ALA A 21 -4.14 12.30 -23.30
N VAL A 22 -4.78 12.05 -22.15
CA VAL A 22 -5.82 11.03 -21.99
C VAL A 22 -7.04 11.57 -21.23
N PRO A 23 -7.79 12.51 -21.80
CA PRO A 23 -8.82 13.26 -21.08
C PRO A 23 -10.00 12.39 -20.58
N ASP A 24 -10.24 11.25 -21.22
CA ASP A 24 -11.34 10.35 -20.88
C ASP A 24 -10.99 9.35 -19.75
N LEU A 25 -9.73 9.33 -19.29
CA LEU A 25 -9.27 8.45 -18.25
C LEU A 25 -9.09 9.17 -16.92
N LYS A 26 -9.50 8.53 -15.83
CA LYS A 26 -9.18 9.01 -14.48
C LYS A 26 -7.67 8.89 -14.25
N THR A 27 -7.05 9.97 -13.84
CA THR A 27 -5.62 10.03 -13.58
C THR A 27 -5.33 10.28 -12.10
N GLY A 28 -4.24 9.72 -11.62
CA GLY A 28 -3.77 9.89 -10.25
C GLY A 28 -2.30 9.52 -10.13
N CYS A 29 -1.83 9.40 -8.91
CA CYS A 29 -0.50 8.86 -8.63
C CYS A 29 -0.57 7.87 -7.47
N VAL A 30 0.43 6.98 -7.42
CA VAL A 30 0.65 6.06 -6.31
C VAL A 30 1.76 6.62 -5.42
N ASP A 31 1.51 6.72 -4.11
CA ASP A 31 2.54 7.04 -3.11
C ASP A 31 2.08 6.59 -1.71
N ALA A 32 2.95 6.72 -0.70
CA ALA A 32 2.59 6.47 0.68
C ALA A 32 1.41 7.36 1.11
N TYR A 33 0.47 6.80 1.84
CA TYR A 33 -0.80 7.42 2.21
C TYR A 33 -0.66 8.82 2.82
N TYR A 34 0.36 9.05 3.64
CA TYR A 34 0.59 10.33 4.30
C TYR A 34 1.01 11.46 3.34
N LYS A 35 1.51 11.13 2.13
CA LYS A 35 1.84 12.14 1.12
C LYS A 35 0.62 12.90 0.62
N PHE A 36 -0.55 12.30 0.69
CA PHE A 36 -1.79 12.95 0.23
C PHE A 36 -2.33 13.99 1.22
N TYR A 37 -2.03 13.88 2.52
CA TYR A 37 -2.36 14.97 3.45
C TYR A 37 -1.20 15.94 3.68
N GLU A 38 0.04 15.55 3.45
CA GLU A 38 1.20 16.46 3.45
C GLU A 38 1.16 17.42 2.25
N TYR A 39 0.63 16.97 1.10
CA TYR A 39 0.59 17.73 -0.15
C TYR A 39 -0.83 17.86 -0.72
N PRO A 40 -1.69 18.74 -0.13
CA PRO A 40 -3.06 18.92 -0.62
C PRO A 40 -3.16 19.40 -2.08
N GLU A 41 -2.12 20.07 -2.59
CA GLU A 41 -2.01 20.48 -3.99
C GLU A 41 -1.89 19.29 -4.95
N LEU A 42 -1.27 18.18 -4.52
CA LEU A 42 -1.23 16.94 -5.29
C LEU A 42 -2.64 16.34 -5.40
N VAL A 43 -3.37 16.30 -4.29
CA VAL A 43 -4.76 15.80 -4.28
C VAL A 43 -5.62 16.56 -5.25
N LYS A 44 -5.47 17.92 -5.35
CA LYS A 44 -6.29 18.76 -6.23
C LYS A 44 -6.18 18.39 -7.72
N VAL A 45 -5.03 17.86 -8.15
CA VAL A 45 -4.81 17.53 -9.57
C VAL A 45 -5.13 16.06 -9.88
N CYS A 46 -5.30 15.21 -8.91
CA CYS A 46 -5.69 13.81 -9.08
C CYS A 46 -7.21 13.67 -9.24
N ASP A 47 -7.67 12.73 -10.08
CA ASP A 47 -9.08 12.31 -10.15
C ASP A 47 -9.35 11.15 -9.17
N ILE A 48 -8.32 10.38 -8.87
CA ILE A 48 -8.32 9.22 -8.00
C ILE A 48 -7.06 9.23 -7.14
N ILE A 49 -7.17 8.78 -5.90
CA ILE A 49 -6.06 8.65 -4.96
C ILE A 49 -5.70 7.16 -4.83
N LEU A 50 -4.45 6.83 -5.11
CA LEU A 50 -3.90 5.50 -5.04
C LEU A 50 -2.85 5.48 -3.91
N ALA A 51 -3.23 4.99 -2.74
CA ALA A 51 -2.39 5.13 -1.54
C ALA A 51 -1.86 3.78 -1.05
N ASN A 52 -0.55 3.74 -0.70
CA ASN A 52 0.11 2.59 -0.12
C ASN A 52 0.07 2.66 1.40
N PHE A 53 -0.35 1.56 2.03
CA PHE A 53 -0.47 1.43 3.48
C PHE A 53 0.28 0.20 3.96
N TYR A 54 1.32 0.40 4.74
CA TYR A 54 2.15 -0.69 5.25
C TYR A 54 2.31 -0.61 6.77
N PRO A 55 1.33 -1.09 7.55
CA PRO A 55 1.46 -1.14 9.02
C PRO A 55 2.70 -1.91 9.48
N PHE A 56 3.20 -2.84 8.67
CA PHE A 56 4.45 -3.55 8.94
C PHE A 56 5.64 -2.58 9.04
N TRP A 57 5.85 -1.73 8.02
CA TRP A 57 6.94 -0.77 8.00
C TRP A 57 6.84 0.31 9.10
N GLU A 58 5.65 0.47 9.66
CA GLU A 58 5.39 1.40 10.77
C GLU A 58 5.45 0.70 12.14
N GLY A 59 5.93 -0.55 12.17
CA GLY A 59 6.16 -1.29 13.40
C GLY A 59 4.91 -1.74 14.14
N ALA A 60 3.75 -1.77 13.49
CA ALA A 60 2.50 -2.12 14.15
C ALA A 60 2.44 -3.61 14.48
N HIS A 61 2.07 -3.96 15.72
CA HIS A 61 1.78 -5.35 16.07
C HIS A 61 0.62 -5.89 15.22
N VAL A 62 0.71 -7.14 14.74
CA VAL A 62 -0.24 -7.73 13.78
C VAL A 62 -1.71 -7.66 14.24
N GLU A 63 -1.98 -7.85 15.54
CA GLU A 63 -3.33 -7.78 16.10
C GLU A 63 -3.96 -6.37 16.00
N LYS A 64 -3.16 -5.33 15.81
CA LYS A 64 -3.58 -3.95 15.66
C LYS A 64 -3.44 -3.44 14.22
N ALA A 65 -2.76 -4.20 13.36
CA ALA A 65 -2.35 -3.73 12.03
C ALA A 65 -3.53 -3.40 11.12
N SER A 66 -4.59 -4.24 11.13
CA SER A 66 -5.80 -3.97 10.35
C SER A 66 -6.53 -2.72 10.83
N ASN A 67 -6.70 -2.54 12.14
CA ASN A 67 -7.31 -1.33 12.71
C ASN A 67 -6.46 -0.07 12.41
N TYR A 68 -5.14 -0.21 12.43
CA TYR A 68 -4.22 0.86 12.06
C TYR A 68 -4.43 1.28 10.60
N LEU A 69 -4.45 0.31 9.67
CA LEU A 69 -4.73 0.56 8.25
C LEU A 69 -6.07 1.29 8.08
N GLN A 70 -7.14 0.81 8.73
CA GLN A 70 -8.47 1.42 8.66
C GLN A 70 -8.44 2.89 9.08
N LYS A 71 -7.78 3.20 10.21
CA LYS A 71 -7.64 4.58 10.70
C LYS A 71 -6.88 5.46 9.71
N MET A 72 -5.77 4.96 9.16
CA MET A 72 -4.98 5.72 8.18
C MET A 72 -5.75 5.90 6.86
N PHE A 73 -6.54 4.92 6.46
CA PHE A 73 -7.42 5.01 5.31
C PHE A 73 -8.47 6.12 5.48
N GLU A 74 -9.15 6.21 6.64
CA GLU A 74 -10.12 7.28 6.90
C GLU A 74 -9.48 8.68 6.87
N ILE A 75 -8.29 8.84 7.47
CA ILE A 75 -7.53 10.11 7.40
C ILE A 75 -7.23 10.47 5.94
N THR A 76 -6.80 9.49 5.14
CA THR A 76 -6.52 9.70 3.71
C THR A 76 -7.77 10.06 2.93
N LYS A 77 -8.90 9.42 3.23
CA LYS A 77 -10.21 9.69 2.63
C LYS A 77 -10.70 11.13 2.94
N GLU A 78 -10.49 11.60 4.17
CA GLU A 78 -10.77 13.01 4.52
C GLU A 78 -9.90 13.98 3.71
N ALA A 79 -8.60 13.66 3.58
CA ALA A 79 -7.67 14.46 2.78
C ALA A 79 -8.00 14.44 1.28
N ALA A 80 -8.59 13.34 0.78
CA ALA A 80 -8.98 13.17 -0.62
C ALA A 80 -10.12 14.09 -1.08
N LYS A 81 -10.85 14.75 -0.15
CA LYS A 81 -11.90 15.74 -0.46
C LYS A 81 -12.95 15.22 -1.46
N GLY A 82 -13.46 14.01 -1.22
CA GLY A 82 -14.50 13.37 -2.03
C GLY A 82 -14.00 12.58 -3.24
N ARG A 83 -12.68 12.53 -3.49
CA ARG A 83 -12.12 11.65 -4.52
C ARG A 83 -12.12 10.21 -4.03
N GLN A 84 -12.30 9.27 -4.95
CA GLN A 84 -12.14 7.85 -4.65
C GLN A 84 -10.72 7.57 -4.15
N VAL A 85 -10.61 6.83 -3.05
CA VAL A 85 -9.35 6.34 -2.51
C VAL A 85 -9.29 4.82 -2.74
N ILE A 86 -8.23 4.36 -3.36
CA ILE A 86 -7.93 2.94 -3.55
C ILE A 86 -6.67 2.63 -2.74
N ILE A 87 -6.66 1.51 -2.04
CA ILE A 87 -5.46 0.96 -1.45
C ILE A 87 -4.64 0.32 -2.57
N ALA A 88 -3.63 1.05 -3.05
CA ALA A 88 -2.80 0.61 -4.16
C ALA A 88 -1.82 -0.49 -3.75
N GLU A 89 -1.37 -0.48 -2.49
CA GLU A 89 -0.57 -1.54 -1.92
C GLU A 89 -0.81 -1.66 -0.43
N THR A 90 -0.92 -2.89 0.05
CA THR A 90 -0.81 -3.26 1.46
C THR A 90 -0.42 -4.72 1.57
N GLY A 91 0.33 -5.10 2.60
CA GLY A 91 0.77 -6.47 2.76
C GLY A 91 1.47 -6.71 4.10
N TRP A 92 1.86 -7.97 4.31
CA TRP A 92 2.63 -8.42 5.47
C TRP A 92 3.60 -9.52 5.07
N PRO A 93 4.91 -9.40 5.38
CA PRO A 93 5.88 -10.41 5.00
C PRO A 93 5.73 -11.68 5.85
N SER A 94 6.00 -12.84 5.25
CA SER A 94 5.86 -14.14 5.91
C SER A 94 7.11 -14.63 6.62
N ARG A 95 8.24 -13.91 6.47
CA ARG A 95 9.52 -14.15 7.15
C ARG A 95 10.45 -12.95 7.00
N GLY A 96 11.52 -12.92 7.78
CA GLY A 96 12.56 -11.90 7.80
C GLY A 96 12.69 -11.27 9.18
N ASP A 97 13.36 -10.12 9.25
CA ASP A 97 13.58 -9.41 10.50
C ASP A 97 12.34 -8.63 10.94
N ASN A 98 12.19 -8.49 12.25
CA ASN A 98 11.13 -7.68 12.83
C ASN A 98 11.34 -6.20 12.52
N MET A 99 10.23 -5.49 12.34
CA MET A 99 10.19 -4.03 12.36
C MET A 99 9.47 -3.60 13.64
N ASP A 100 10.21 -3.19 14.66
CA ASP A 100 9.67 -2.90 15.99
C ASP A 100 8.75 -4.03 16.52
N ALA A 101 7.45 -3.78 16.70
CA ALA A 101 6.47 -4.78 17.12
C ALA A 101 5.85 -5.59 15.98
N ALA A 102 6.20 -5.28 14.73
CA ALA A 102 5.73 -6.02 13.58
C ALA A 102 6.64 -7.24 13.33
N GLU A 103 6.12 -8.42 13.58
CA GLU A 103 6.81 -9.71 13.41
C GLU A 103 6.41 -10.36 12.08
N PRO A 104 7.36 -10.62 11.15
CA PRO A 104 7.10 -11.38 9.95
C PRO A 104 6.94 -12.88 10.28
N SER A 105 5.79 -13.43 9.97
CA SER A 105 5.57 -14.88 10.04
C SER A 105 4.43 -15.28 9.11
N LYS A 106 4.37 -16.57 8.73
CA LYS A 106 3.26 -17.09 7.93
C LYS A 106 1.91 -16.85 8.60
N ILE A 107 1.83 -17.04 9.91
CA ILE A 107 0.61 -16.86 10.70
C ILE A 107 0.20 -15.40 10.69
N ASN A 108 1.13 -14.47 10.93
CA ASN A 108 0.85 -13.04 10.94
C ASN A 108 0.49 -12.52 9.54
N ALA A 109 1.17 -12.99 8.50
CA ALA A 109 0.82 -12.68 7.11
C ALA A 109 -0.59 -13.15 6.76
N MET A 110 -0.98 -14.36 7.17
CA MET A 110 -2.33 -14.88 6.98
C MET A 110 -3.38 -14.07 7.74
N LYS A 111 -3.14 -13.76 9.03
CA LYS A 111 -4.04 -12.93 9.85
C LYS A 111 -4.26 -11.56 9.20
N TYR A 112 -3.18 -10.90 8.81
CA TYR A 112 -3.27 -9.59 8.17
C TYR A 112 -4.02 -9.65 6.84
N PHE A 113 -3.70 -10.62 5.99
CA PHE A 113 -4.39 -10.86 4.72
C PHE A 113 -5.89 -11.01 4.91
N ILE A 114 -6.31 -11.94 5.78
CA ILE A 114 -7.73 -12.24 6.02
C ILE A 114 -8.46 -11.00 6.56
N ASN A 115 -7.94 -10.39 7.64
CA ASN A 115 -8.61 -9.27 8.30
C ASN A 115 -8.73 -8.06 7.38
N THR A 116 -7.69 -7.78 6.60
CA THR A 116 -7.68 -6.63 5.68
C THR A 116 -8.63 -6.84 4.51
N ASN A 117 -8.66 -8.05 3.92
CA ASN A 117 -9.57 -8.34 2.81
C ASN A 117 -11.05 -8.40 3.26
N ILE A 118 -11.34 -8.96 4.42
CA ILE A 118 -12.71 -8.96 4.97
C ILE A 118 -13.19 -7.53 5.17
N TRP A 119 -12.38 -6.69 5.81
CA TRP A 119 -12.72 -5.28 6.03
C TRP A 119 -12.90 -4.53 4.70
N SER A 120 -11.98 -4.66 3.76
CA SER A 120 -12.04 -4.02 2.45
C SER A 120 -13.36 -4.38 1.73
N TRP A 121 -13.70 -5.68 1.71
CA TRP A 121 -14.95 -6.15 1.11
C TRP A 121 -16.20 -5.59 1.81
N GLN A 122 -16.22 -5.59 3.15
CA GLN A 122 -17.34 -5.07 3.95
C GLN A 122 -17.56 -3.56 3.75
N GLN A 123 -16.49 -2.80 3.52
CA GLN A 123 -16.53 -1.35 3.33
C GLN A 123 -16.64 -0.92 1.87
N GLY A 124 -16.57 -1.86 0.92
CA GLY A 124 -16.54 -1.55 -0.52
C GLY A 124 -15.30 -0.77 -0.92
N VAL A 125 -14.16 -1.05 -0.28
CA VAL A 125 -12.88 -0.40 -0.55
C VAL A 125 -12.09 -1.26 -1.53
N ASP A 126 -11.69 -0.67 -2.66
CA ASP A 126 -10.80 -1.34 -3.62
C ASP A 126 -9.40 -1.49 -3.03
N LEU A 127 -8.83 -2.70 -3.15
CA LEU A 127 -7.55 -3.05 -2.55
C LEU A 127 -6.72 -3.95 -3.46
N PHE A 128 -5.44 -3.59 -3.62
CA PHE A 128 -4.41 -4.45 -4.19
C PHE A 128 -3.51 -4.96 -3.08
N TYR A 129 -3.50 -6.29 -2.89
CA TYR A 129 -2.64 -6.91 -1.88
C TYR A 129 -1.24 -7.17 -2.42
N PHE A 130 -0.25 -6.74 -1.67
CA PHE A 130 1.15 -6.89 -2.01
C PHE A 130 1.76 -8.04 -1.19
N SER A 131 2.09 -9.17 -1.84
CA SER A 131 2.01 -9.40 -3.28
C SER A 131 1.50 -10.82 -3.60
N SER A 132 1.30 -11.13 -4.87
CA SER A 132 0.91 -12.48 -5.28
C SER A 132 2.04 -13.47 -5.06
N PHE A 133 3.27 -13.15 -5.51
CA PHE A 133 4.43 -14.05 -5.44
C PHE A 133 5.58 -13.45 -4.64
N ASP A 134 6.43 -14.31 -4.09
CA ASP A 134 7.71 -13.92 -3.52
C ASP A 134 8.66 -13.39 -4.60
N GLU A 135 9.30 -12.26 -4.32
CA GLU A 135 10.18 -11.56 -5.25
C GLU A 135 11.62 -11.53 -4.73
N SER A 136 12.39 -12.59 -4.99
CA SER A 136 13.74 -12.80 -4.43
C SER A 136 14.72 -11.64 -4.69
N TRP A 137 14.50 -10.84 -5.74
CA TRP A 137 15.35 -9.70 -6.09
C TRP A 137 15.20 -8.50 -5.14
N LYS A 138 14.08 -8.41 -4.41
CA LYS A 138 13.82 -7.31 -3.47
C LYS A 138 14.66 -7.33 -2.20
N ILE A 139 15.34 -8.43 -1.90
CA ILE A 139 16.24 -8.53 -0.74
C ILE A 139 17.28 -7.40 -0.70
N ARG A 140 17.73 -6.92 -1.84
CA ARG A 140 18.71 -5.83 -1.93
C ARG A 140 18.14 -4.46 -1.57
N GLN A 141 16.83 -4.29 -1.68
CA GLN A 141 16.14 -3.00 -1.47
C GLN A 141 15.44 -2.92 -0.12
N GLU A 142 14.90 -4.03 0.35
CA GLU A 142 14.01 -4.10 1.51
C GLU A 142 14.54 -5.03 2.62
N GLY A 143 15.79 -5.52 2.50
CA GLY A 143 16.34 -6.50 3.44
C GLY A 143 15.66 -7.87 3.34
N ASP A 144 15.78 -8.69 4.38
CA ASP A 144 15.30 -10.06 4.38
C ASP A 144 13.79 -10.21 4.17
N VAL A 145 13.01 -9.24 4.62
CA VAL A 145 11.55 -9.25 4.41
C VAL A 145 11.17 -9.06 2.95
N GLY A 146 11.97 -8.34 2.16
CA GLY A 146 11.67 -7.96 0.79
C GLY A 146 11.31 -9.13 -0.12
N GLN A 147 11.93 -10.28 0.11
CA GLN A 147 11.68 -11.50 -0.68
C GLN A 147 10.48 -12.33 -0.22
N SER A 148 9.67 -11.88 0.75
CA SER A 148 8.74 -12.74 1.48
C SER A 148 7.31 -12.20 1.58
N TRP A 149 6.93 -11.25 0.75
CA TRP A 149 5.61 -10.60 0.73
C TRP A 149 4.53 -11.41 0.01
N GLY A 150 4.93 -12.39 -0.82
CA GLY A 150 4.01 -13.17 -1.64
C GLY A 150 3.05 -14.03 -0.83
N ILE A 151 1.83 -14.22 -1.35
CA ILE A 151 0.89 -15.25 -0.91
C ILE A 151 1.40 -16.62 -1.37
N TRP A 152 2.00 -16.69 -2.56
CA TRP A 152 2.72 -17.84 -3.09
C TRP A 152 4.24 -17.63 -2.99
N ASP A 153 4.97 -18.71 -2.82
CA ASP A 153 6.43 -18.68 -2.90
C ASP A 153 6.90 -18.58 -4.36
N LYS A 154 8.22 -18.47 -4.56
CA LYS A 154 8.84 -18.40 -5.89
C LYS A 154 8.61 -19.65 -6.77
N ASN A 155 8.12 -20.75 -6.21
CA ASN A 155 7.79 -22.00 -6.92
C ASN A 155 6.28 -22.18 -7.08
N GLU A 156 5.51 -21.09 -6.96
CA GLU A 156 4.05 -21.08 -7.09
C GLU A 156 3.33 -21.94 -6.04
N LYS A 157 3.97 -22.22 -4.90
CA LYS A 157 3.37 -22.92 -3.78
C LYS A 157 2.70 -21.94 -2.84
N LEU A 158 1.41 -22.16 -2.55
CA LEU A 158 0.65 -21.35 -1.60
C LEU A 158 1.26 -21.46 -0.19
N LYS A 159 1.63 -20.32 0.41
CA LYS A 159 2.30 -20.29 1.72
C LYS A 159 1.36 -20.27 2.91
N LEU A 160 0.14 -19.76 2.71
CA LEU A 160 -0.79 -19.46 3.79
C LEU A 160 -1.70 -20.65 4.18
N LEU A 161 -1.69 -21.72 3.38
CA LEU A 161 -2.45 -22.95 3.61
C LEU A 161 -1.47 -24.13 3.69
N GLY A 162 -0.85 -24.35 4.84
CA GLY A 162 0.07 -25.49 5.01
C GLY A 162 0.77 -25.49 6.34
#